data_126d88a467bf58565e927c424bdb0ed1
#
_entry.id   126d88a467bf58565e927c424bdb0ed1
#
_cell.length_a   1.000
_cell.length_b   1.000
_cell.length_c   1.000
_cell.angle_alpha   90.00
_cell.angle_beta   90.00
_cell.angle_gamma   90.00
#
_symmetry.space_group_name_H-M   'P 1'
#
loop_
_entity.id
_entity.type
_entity.pdbx_description
1 polymer ?
#
loop_
_entity_poly.entity_id
_entity_poly.type
_entity_poly.pdbx_seq_one_letter_code
_entity_poly.pdbx_strand_id
1 'polypeptide(L)'
;KLNLKNSYEIIKSIAKGCKMSGCALIGGETAEMPGLYNKNDFDLAGFCVGIIEKKNILPKKNINNEDIIIGLKSSGLHSNGYSLVNYLIKKGKLNLNSRLNKKKIGDILIQPTKIYANILKLQNFSDIKGIANITGGGITENIPRILPNGVKACIHRKNIKLPKIFEIIKQIGNIDDNEMFKVFNCGIGMVIIVDKKKSEKTINNLKKLKFAPV
;
A
#
# COMPACT_ATOMS: atom_id res chain seq x y z
N LYS A 1 -16.73 -27.25 -5.33
CA LYS A 1 -16.63 -27.67 -3.91
C LYS A 1 -15.39 -27.08 -3.30
N LEU A 2 -15.55 -26.41 -2.16
CA LEU A 2 -14.46 -25.77 -1.43
C LEU A 2 -13.37 -26.78 -1.03
N ASN A 3 -12.12 -26.37 -1.21
CA ASN A 3 -10.98 -27.12 -0.69
C ASN A 3 -10.74 -26.72 0.76
N LEU A 4 -11.08 -27.58 1.72
CA LEU A 4 -10.99 -27.30 3.15
C LEU A 4 -9.58 -26.88 3.59
N LYS A 5 -8.53 -27.49 3.04
CA LYS A 5 -7.14 -27.13 3.37
C LYS A 5 -6.81 -25.72 2.94
N ASN A 6 -7.18 -25.34 1.72
CA ASN A 6 -6.96 -23.98 1.21
C ASN A 6 -7.77 -22.96 2.00
N SER A 7 -9.04 -23.25 2.30
CA SER A 7 -9.90 -22.37 3.10
C SER A 7 -9.32 -22.14 4.50
N TYR A 8 -8.81 -23.19 5.14
CA TYR A 8 -8.15 -23.07 6.45
C TYR A 8 -6.93 -22.13 6.40
N GLU A 9 -6.03 -22.31 5.43
CA GLU A 9 -4.84 -21.45 5.30
C GLU A 9 -5.20 -19.99 4.96
N ILE A 10 -6.26 -19.77 4.19
CA ILE A 10 -6.77 -18.42 3.89
C ILE A 10 -7.28 -17.76 5.18
N ILE A 11 -8.18 -18.43 5.92
CA ILE A 11 -8.75 -17.89 7.16
C ILE A 11 -7.67 -17.64 8.20
N LYS A 12 -6.72 -18.55 8.34
CA LYS A 12 -5.54 -18.41 9.21
C LYS A 12 -4.70 -17.18 8.84
N SER A 13 -4.52 -16.92 7.54
CA SER A 13 -3.79 -15.75 7.05
C SER A 13 -4.55 -14.47 7.34
N ILE A 14 -5.88 -14.45 7.18
CA ILE A 14 -6.74 -13.33 7.54
C ILE A 14 -6.65 -13.04 9.04
N ALA A 15 -6.78 -14.06 9.89
CA ALA A 15 -6.67 -13.92 11.35
C ALA A 15 -5.30 -13.37 11.76
N LYS A 16 -4.22 -13.81 11.11
CA LYS A 16 -2.88 -13.27 11.32
C LYS A 16 -2.80 -11.80 10.93
N GLY A 17 -3.37 -11.40 9.80
CA GLY A 17 -3.45 -10.00 9.36
C GLY A 17 -4.20 -9.12 10.34
N CYS A 18 -5.36 -9.58 10.83
CA CYS A 18 -6.15 -8.90 11.86
C CYS A 18 -5.33 -8.70 13.14
N LYS A 19 -4.70 -9.76 13.65
CA LYS A 19 -3.82 -9.68 14.83
C LYS A 19 -2.68 -8.68 14.67
N MET A 20 -2.01 -8.68 13.52
CA MET A 20 -0.93 -7.75 13.22
C MET A 20 -1.39 -6.30 13.10
N SER A 21 -2.63 -6.08 12.65
CA SER A 21 -3.25 -4.74 12.52
C SER A 21 -3.86 -4.25 13.83
N GLY A 22 -3.98 -5.10 14.85
CA GLY A 22 -4.67 -4.78 16.10
C GLY A 22 -6.19 -4.80 15.96
N CYS A 23 -6.72 -5.49 14.95
CA CYS A 23 -8.15 -5.65 14.71
C CYS A 23 -8.64 -7.00 15.24
N ALA A 24 -9.87 -7.04 15.77
CA ALA A 24 -10.57 -8.28 16.06
C ALA A 24 -11.15 -8.85 14.76
N LEU A 25 -10.99 -10.15 14.53
CA LEU A 25 -11.74 -10.88 13.51
C LEU A 25 -13.06 -11.33 14.12
N ILE A 26 -14.13 -10.58 13.86
CA ILE A 26 -15.42 -10.77 14.53
C ILE A 26 -16.38 -11.71 13.80
N GLY A 27 -16.10 -12.03 12.55
CA GLY A 27 -16.93 -12.92 11.76
C GLY A 27 -16.46 -13.05 10.34
N GLY A 28 -17.21 -13.83 9.59
CA GLY A 28 -17.00 -14.04 8.17
C GLY A 28 -17.89 -15.18 7.69
N GLU A 29 -17.97 -15.34 6.40
CA GLU A 29 -18.73 -16.38 5.74
C GLU A 29 -17.97 -16.91 4.54
N THR A 30 -18.28 -18.12 4.14
CA THR A 30 -17.76 -18.74 2.94
C THR A 30 -18.92 -19.30 2.13
N ALA A 31 -19.06 -18.86 0.90
CA ALA A 31 -20.11 -19.30 0.00
C ALA A 31 -19.53 -20.01 -1.22
N GLU A 32 -20.19 -21.08 -1.68
CA GLU A 32 -19.97 -21.65 -2.99
C GLU A 32 -20.91 -20.98 -3.97
N MET A 33 -20.39 -20.52 -5.12
CA MET A 33 -21.18 -19.84 -6.15
C MET A 33 -21.06 -20.58 -7.48
N PRO A 34 -21.81 -21.68 -7.66
CA PRO A 34 -21.78 -22.47 -8.89
C PRO A 34 -22.20 -21.59 -10.09
N GLY A 35 -21.43 -21.67 -11.18
CA GLY A 35 -21.69 -20.92 -12.41
C GLY A 35 -21.14 -19.49 -12.43
N LEU A 36 -20.71 -18.94 -11.29
CA LEU A 36 -20.10 -17.60 -11.23
C LEU A 36 -18.56 -17.66 -11.38
N TYR A 37 -17.92 -18.61 -10.72
CA TYR A 37 -16.47 -18.81 -10.77
C TYR A 37 -16.10 -20.05 -11.54
N ASN A 38 -14.94 -20.03 -12.23
CA ASN A 38 -14.37 -21.22 -12.82
C ASN A 38 -13.88 -22.18 -11.72
N LYS A 39 -13.60 -23.42 -12.11
CA LYS A 39 -13.02 -24.40 -11.20
C LYS A 39 -11.68 -23.90 -10.66
N ASN A 40 -11.53 -23.87 -9.35
CA ASN A 40 -10.39 -23.38 -8.57
C ASN A 40 -10.26 -21.85 -8.46
N ASP A 41 -11.14 -21.05 -9.04
CA ASP A 41 -11.19 -19.63 -8.79
C ASP A 41 -11.86 -19.35 -7.44
N PHE A 42 -11.40 -18.33 -6.75
CA PHE A 42 -12.02 -17.83 -5.53
C PHE A 42 -11.76 -16.33 -5.40
N ASP A 43 -12.57 -15.68 -4.64
CA ASP A 43 -12.43 -14.26 -4.32
C ASP A 43 -12.45 -14.04 -2.80
N LEU A 44 -11.87 -12.95 -2.35
CA LEU A 44 -11.82 -12.57 -0.95
C LEU A 44 -12.34 -11.15 -0.81
N ALA A 45 -13.35 -10.96 0.03
CA ALA A 45 -13.84 -9.66 0.41
C ALA A 45 -13.62 -9.42 1.90
N GLY A 46 -13.20 -8.21 2.26
CA GLY A 46 -13.03 -7.81 3.64
C GLY A 46 -13.84 -6.56 3.94
N PHE A 47 -14.51 -6.56 5.09
CA PHE A 47 -15.22 -5.40 5.61
C PHE A 47 -14.64 -5.02 6.97
N CYS A 48 -14.27 -3.74 7.15
CA CYS A 48 -13.65 -3.26 8.38
C CYS A 48 -14.44 -2.08 8.93
N VAL A 49 -14.80 -2.16 10.21
CA VAL A 49 -15.46 -1.07 10.94
C VAL A 49 -14.46 -0.49 11.94
N GLY A 50 -14.34 0.83 11.97
CA GLY A 50 -13.52 1.56 12.92
C GLY A 50 -14.31 2.72 13.55
N ILE A 51 -13.86 3.13 14.72
CA ILE A 51 -14.43 4.28 15.44
C ILE A 51 -13.31 5.27 15.71
N ILE A 52 -13.59 6.56 15.52
CA ILE A 52 -12.69 7.66 15.84
C ILE A 52 -13.45 8.78 16.53
N GLU A 53 -12.87 9.37 17.55
CA GLU A 53 -13.38 10.59 18.16
C GLU A 53 -13.35 11.74 17.14
N LYS A 54 -14.43 12.51 17.06
CA LYS A 54 -14.57 13.63 16.11
C LYS A 54 -13.40 14.62 16.18
N LYS A 55 -12.87 14.87 17.39
CA LYS A 55 -11.71 15.76 17.61
C LYS A 55 -10.39 15.24 17.03
N ASN A 56 -10.30 13.92 16.76
CA ASN A 56 -9.10 13.26 16.25
C ASN A 56 -9.14 13.07 14.71
N ILE A 57 -10.23 13.46 14.08
CA ILE A 57 -10.32 13.47 12.60
C ILE A 57 -9.29 14.48 12.07
N LEU A 58 -8.56 14.10 11.03
CA LEU A 58 -7.56 14.96 10.39
C LEU A 58 -8.24 15.81 9.30
N PRO A 59 -8.61 17.07 9.60
CA PRO A 59 -9.31 17.90 8.61
C PRO A 59 -8.33 18.44 7.57
N LYS A 60 -8.68 18.33 6.30
CA LYS A 60 -7.86 18.80 5.16
C LYS A 60 -7.43 20.27 5.32
N LYS A 61 -8.29 21.13 5.89
CA LYS A 61 -8.01 22.56 6.08
C LYS A 61 -6.78 22.88 6.92
N ASN A 62 -6.26 21.90 7.67
CA ASN A 62 -5.05 22.09 8.49
C ASN A 62 -3.76 21.91 7.68
N ILE A 63 -3.86 21.46 6.42
CA ILE A 63 -2.72 21.26 5.53
C ILE A 63 -2.47 22.57 4.77
N ASN A 64 -1.21 22.99 4.70
CA ASN A 64 -0.77 24.21 4.00
C ASN A 64 0.44 23.95 3.11
N ASN A 65 0.89 24.98 2.38
CA ASN A 65 1.97 24.89 1.40
C ASN A 65 3.36 24.64 2.00
N GLU A 66 3.55 24.87 3.29
CA GLU A 66 4.84 24.68 3.97
C GLU A 66 4.99 23.28 4.57
N ASP A 67 3.91 22.50 4.55
CA ASP A 67 3.93 21.16 5.14
C ASP A 67 4.80 20.20 4.35
N ILE A 68 5.35 19.22 5.06
CA ILE A 68 6.24 18.21 4.50
C ILE A 68 5.49 16.92 4.29
N ILE A 69 5.71 16.33 3.12
CA ILE A 69 5.22 14.99 2.75
C ILE A 69 6.31 13.98 3.09
N ILE A 70 5.98 13.01 3.95
CA ILE A 70 6.84 11.90 4.33
C ILE A 70 6.27 10.63 3.74
N GLY A 71 7.02 9.96 2.87
CA GLY A 71 6.66 8.66 2.32
C GLY A 71 7.08 7.51 3.24
N LEU A 72 6.26 6.48 3.35
CA LEU A 72 6.62 5.23 4.02
C LEU A 72 6.78 4.12 2.98
N LYS A 73 7.95 3.47 2.99
CA LYS A 73 8.26 2.42 2.01
C LYS A 73 7.25 1.29 2.03
N SER A 74 6.87 0.85 0.83
CA SER A 74 6.07 -0.36 0.61
C SER A 74 6.91 -1.64 0.76
N SER A 75 6.25 -2.79 0.86
CA SER A 75 6.88 -4.12 0.81
C SER A 75 7.03 -4.66 -0.62
N GLY A 76 6.44 -4.00 -1.60
CA GLY A 76 6.36 -4.41 -2.99
C GLY A 76 5.20 -3.70 -3.68
N LEU A 77 4.57 -4.38 -4.63
CA LEU A 77 3.45 -3.82 -5.40
C LEU A 77 2.20 -3.58 -4.53
N HIS A 78 2.11 -4.25 -3.38
CA HIS A 78 0.89 -4.35 -2.58
C HIS A 78 -0.23 -5.02 -3.40
N SER A 79 -1.40 -4.38 -3.53
CA SER A 79 -2.55 -5.01 -4.20
C SER A 79 -2.91 -4.33 -5.53
N ASN A 80 -2.02 -3.52 -6.12
CA ASN A 80 -2.34 -2.72 -7.30
C ASN A 80 -1.36 -2.96 -8.46
N GLY A 81 -1.86 -2.75 -9.68
CA GLY A 81 -1.06 -2.89 -10.91
C GLY A 81 -0.94 -4.31 -11.45
N TYR A 82 -1.65 -5.28 -10.86
CA TYR A 82 -1.55 -6.69 -11.27
C TYR A 82 -2.14 -6.98 -12.65
N SER A 83 -3.08 -6.19 -13.14
CA SER A 83 -3.57 -6.32 -14.52
C SER A 83 -2.42 -6.18 -15.52
N LEU A 84 -1.56 -5.17 -15.32
CA LEU A 84 -0.38 -4.94 -16.14
C LEU A 84 0.68 -6.04 -15.94
N VAL A 85 0.94 -6.43 -14.70
CA VAL A 85 1.87 -7.53 -14.38
C VAL A 85 1.42 -8.83 -15.05
N ASN A 86 0.14 -9.20 -14.94
CA ASN A 86 -0.42 -10.38 -15.56
C ASN A 86 -0.34 -10.32 -17.10
N TYR A 87 -0.56 -9.13 -17.68
CA TYR A 87 -0.36 -8.93 -19.11
C TYR A 87 1.10 -9.22 -19.53
N LEU A 88 2.08 -8.71 -18.77
CA LEU A 88 3.51 -8.95 -19.07
C LEU A 88 3.87 -10.43 -18.92
N ILE A 89 3.31 -11.12 -17.94
CA ILE A 89 3.49 -12.57 -17.75
C ILE A 89 2.90 -13.33 -18.94
N LYS A 90 1.65 -13.04 -19.31
CA LYS A 90 0.97 -13.69 -20.46
C LYS A 90 1.69 -13.46 -21.78
N LYS A 91 2.36 -12.32 -21.95
CA LYS A 91 3.19 -12.01 -23.13
C LYS A 91 4.59 -12.61 -23.07
N GLY A 92 4.92 -13.39 -22.05
CA GLY A 92 6.25 -14.00 -21.87
C GLY A 92 7.36 -12.98 -21.54
N LYS A 93 7.01 -11.71 -21.30
CA LYS A 93 7.99 -10.66 -21.00
C LYS A 93 8.49 -10.69 -19.54
N LEU A 94 7.69 -11.21 -18.61
CA LEU A 94 8.03 -11.33 -17.19
C LEU A 94 7.99 -12.80 -16.76
N ASN A 95 9.18 -13.35 -16.46
CA ASN A 95 9.30 -14.73 -16.00
C ASN A 95 9.34 -14.78 -14.46
N LEU A 96 8.35 -15.42 -13.86
CA LEU A 96 8.20 -15.56 -12.40
C LEU A 96 9.34 -16.36 -11.74
N ASN A 97 10.01 -17.25 -12.48
CA ASN A 97 11.13 -18.05 -11.98
C ASN A 97 12.48 -17.33 -12.08
N SER A 98 12.58 -16.23 -12.82
CA SER A 98 13.78 -15.40 -12.85
C SER A 98 14.08 -14.85 -11.46
N ARG A 99 15.37 -14.63 -11.17
CA ARG A 99 15.82 -14.19 -9.86
C ARG A 99 16.20 -12.71 -9.86
N LEU A 100 15.78 -12.03 -8.82
CA LEU A 100 16.21 -10.70 -8.44
C LEU A 100 16.72 -10.72 -7.00
N ASN A 101 18.01 -10.42 -6.80
CA ASN A 101 18.64 -10.46 -5.48
C ASN A 101 18.36 -11.78 -4.71
N LYS A 102 18.64 -12.92 -5.33
CA LYS A 102 18.46 -14.29 -4.80
C LYS A 102 16.99 -14.75 -4.61
N LYS A 103 15.98 -13.88 -4.75
CA LYS A 103 14.56 -14.24 -4.68
C LYS A 103 13.97 -14.40 -6.07
N LYS A 104 13.03 -15.32 -6.24
CA LYS A 104 12.25 -15.39 -7.49
C LYS A 104 11.38 -14.15 -7.64
N ILE A 105 11.18 -13.70 -8.88
CA ILE A 105 10.28 -12.57 -9.17
C ILE A 105 8.87 -12.88 -8.67
N GLY A 106 8.38 -14.11 -8.84
CA GLY A 106 7.09 -14.53 -8.31
C GLY A 106 6.97 -14.27 -6.80
N ASP A 107 7.99 -14.65 -6.01
CA ASP A 107 7.99 -14.45 -4.57
C ASP A 107 8.01 -12.96 -4.18
N ILE A 108 8.64 -12.12 -5.00
CA ILE A 108 8.67 -10.67 -4.77
C ILE A 108 7.30 -10.06 -5.10
N LEU A 109 6.67 -10.51 -6.16
CA LEU A 109 5.35 -10.00 -6.57
C LEU A 109 4.27 -10.33 -5.54
N ILE A 110 4.25 -11.52 -4.96
CA ILE A 110 3.25 -11.93 -3.97
C ILE A 110 3.55 -11.48 -2.53
N GLN A 111 4.53 -10.59 -2.32
CA GLN A 111 4.80 -10.06 -0.98
C GLN A 111 3.54 -9.43 -0.40
N PRO A 112 3.15 -9.78 0.84
CA PRO A 112 1.97 -9.19 1.47
C PRO A 112 2.07 -7.67 1.57
N THR A 113 0.93 -7.00 1.44
CA THR A 113 0.82 -5.56 1.69
C THR A 113 1.32 -5.24 3.09
N LYS A 114 2.19 -4.24 3.20
CA LYS A 114 2.72 -3.79 4.49
C LYS A 114 1.59 -3.20 5.34
N ILE A 115 1.55 -3.63 6.60
CA ILE A 115 0.59 -3.12 7.57
C ILE A 115 1.13 -1.83 8.16
N TYR A 116 0.35 -0.75 8.06
CA TYR A 116 0.71 0.58 8.56
C TYR A 116 -0.05 0.98 9.83
N ALA A 117 -0.90 0.11 10.38
CA ALA A 117 -1.72 0.41 11.56
C ALA A 117 -0.89 0.90 12.77
N ASN A 118 0.36 0.46 12.89
CA ASN A 118 1.26 0.91 13.96
C ASN A 118 1.58 2.42 13.91
N ILE A 119 1.23 3.14 12.85
CA ILE A 119 1.37 4.61 12.81
C ILE A 119 0.54 5.28 13.91
N LEU A 120 -0.57 4.66 14.31
CA LEU A 120 -1.41 5.14 15.41
C LEU A 120 -0.70 5.11 16.77
N LYS A 121 0.43 4.39 16.88
CA LYS A 121 1.27 4.32 18.09
C LYS A 121 2.33 5.42 18.15
N LEU A 122 2.35 6.35 17.17
CA LEU A 122 3.28 7.47 17.21
C LEU A 122 3.00 8.35 18.45
N GLN A 123 4.04 8.63 19.23
CA GLN A 123 3.96 9.52 20.38
C GLN A 123 3.51 10.93 20.03
N ASN A 124 3.76 11.36 18.81
CA ASN A 124 3.39 12.66 18.27
C ASN A 124 2.35 12.53 17.15
N PHE A 125 1.41 11.60 17.25
CA PHE A 125 0.36 11.42 16.25
C PHE A 125 -0.43 12.72 15.99
N SER A 126 -0.62 13.54 17.02
CA SER A 126 -1.27 14.85 16.92
C SER A 126 -0.53 15.86 16.02
N ASP A 127 0.75 15.62 15.70
CA ASP A 127 1.51 16.45 14.75
C ASP A 127 1.19 16.09 13.29
N ILE A 128 0.45 15.01 13.04
CA ILE A 128 0.05 14.58 11.70
C ILE A 128 -1.18 15.38 11.26
N LYS A 129 -1.09 15.95 10.06
CA LYS A 129 -2.17 16.72 9.44
C LYS A 129 -2.95 15.92 8.38
N GLY A 130 -2.34 14.91 7.78
CA GLY A 130 -2.98 14.09 6.77
C GLY A 130 -2.26 12.76 6.58
N ILE A 131 -3.03 11.75 6.18
CA ILE A 131 -2.53 10.40 5.86
C ILE A 131 -3.19 9.94 4.56
N ALA A 132 -2.39 9.44 3.61
CA ALA A 132 -2.89 8.79 2.41
C ALA A 132 -2.30 7.39 2.27
N ASN A 133 -3.15 6.39 2.15
CA ASN A 133 -2.75 5.06 1.74
C ASN A 133 -2.63 5.04 0.21
N ILE A 134 -1.48 4.59 -0.31
CA ILE A 134 -1.23 4.58 -1.74
C ILE A 134 -1.73 3.26 -2.33
N THR A 135 -2.84 3.35 -3.04
CA THR A 135 -3.57 2.23 -3.66
C THR A 135 -3.71 2.45 -5.17
N GLY A 136 -4.78 1.98 -5.80
CA GLY A 136 -5.09 2.26 -7.20
C GLY A 136 -5.13 3.77 -7.47
N GLY A 137 -4.56 4.19 -8.59
CA GLY A 137 -4.31 5.60 -8.91
C GLY A 137 -2.94 6.11 -8.43
N GLY A 138 -2.17 5.27 -7.68
CA GLY A 138 -0.80 5.55 -7.28
C GLY A 138 -0.65 6.83 -6.44
N ILE A 139 0.54 7.37 -6.42
CA ILE A 139 0.86 8.62 -5.71
C ILE A 139 0.06 9.79 -6.30
N THR A 140 -0.11 9.79 -7.62
CA THR A 140 -0.72 10.88 -8.38
C THR A 140 -2.17 11.14 -7.99
N GLU A 141 -2.96 10.10 -7.71
CA GLU A 141 -4.37 10.26 -7.40
C GLU A 141 -4.68 10.20 -5.89
N ASN A 142 -3.88 9.45 -5.10
CA ASN A 142 -4.20 9.27 -3.69
C ASN A 142 -3.83 10.49 -2.82
N ILE A 143 -2.71 11.16 -3.09
CA ILE A 143 -2.31 12.34 -2.31
C ILE A 143 -3.30 13.51 -2.47
N PRO A 144 -3.75 13.87 -3.69
CA PRO A 144 -4.71 14.97 -3.84
C PRO A 144 -6.02 14.78 -3.06
N ARG A 145 -6.43 13.53 -2.80
CA ARG A 145 -7.66 13.23 -2.04
C ARG A 145 -7.66 13.81 -0.62
N ILE A 146 -6.48 13.99 -0.03
CA ILE A 146 -6.33 14.50 1.34
C ILE A 146 -5.93 15.99 1.39
N LEU A 147 -5.65 16.63 0.25
CA LEU A 147 -5.29 18.03 0.19
C LEU A 147 -6.52 18.95 0.18
N PRO A 148 -6.43 20.15 0.75
CA PRO A 148 -7.46 21.18 0.59
C PRO A 148 -7.42 21.79 -0.81
N ASN A 149 -8.51 22.49 -1.19
CA ASN A 149 -8.54 23.23 -2.45
C ASN A 149 -7.41 24.28 -2.49
N GLY A 150 -6.79 24.44 -3.65
CA GLY A 150 -5.71 25.41 -3.86
C GLY A 150 -4.31 24.94 -3.39
N VAL A 151 -4.20 23.78 -2.73
CA VAL A 151 -2.90 23.20 -2.34
C VAL A 151 -2.55 22.05 -3.27
N LYS A 152 -1.29 22.02 -3.72
CA LYS A 152 -0.74 20.95 -4.57
C LYS A 152 0.44 20.28 -3.90
N ALA A 153 0.51 18.95 -4.01
CA ALA A 153 1.70 18.21 -3.62
C ALA A 153 2.81 18.41 -4.65
N CYS A 154 3.99 18.80 -4.19
CA CYS A 154 5.20 18.86 -5.01
C CYS A 154 6.13 17.74 -4.59
N ILE A 155 6.28 16.72 -5.45
CA ILE A 155 7.13 15.57 -5.18
C ILE A 155 8.27 15.55 -6.20
N HIS A 156 9.48 15.74 -5.71
CA HIS A 156 10.65 15.66 -6.57
C HIS A 156 10.97 14.20 -6.86
N ARG A 157 10.89 13.82 -8.14
CA ARG A 157 11.14 12.45 -8.60
C ARG A 157 12.50 11.90 -8.16
N LYS A 158 13.54 12.73 -8.10
CA LYS A 158 14.87 12.34 -7.60
C LYS A 158 14.87 11.81 -6.17
N ASN A 159 13.85 12.15 -5.38
CA ASN A 159 13.69 11.70 -4.00
C ASN A 159 13.02 10.31 -3.91
N ILE A 160 12.41 9.84 -5.01
CA ILE A 160 11.78 8.52 -5.07
C ILE A 160 12.74 7.54 -5.76
N LYS A 161 13.42 6.72 -4.94
CA LYS A 161 14.23 5.64 -5.46
C LYS A 161 13.32 4.44 -5.74
N LEU A 162 13.07 4.16 -7.02
CA LEU A 162 12.28 3.01 -7.44
C LEU A 162 12.94 1.70 -6.96
N PRO A 163 12.21 0.83 -6.24
CA PRO A 163 12.70 -0.52 -5.99
C PRO A 163 12.89 -1.29 -7.31
N LYS A 164 13.89 -2.17 -7.36
CA LYS A 164 14.29 -2.90 -8.56
C LYS A 164 13.16 -3.61 -9.31
N ILE A 165 12.17 -4.14 -8.60
CA ILE A 165 11.03 -4.80 -9.25
C ILE A 165 10.22 -3.82 -10.12
N PHE A 166 10.06 -2.57 -9.70
CA PHE A 166 9.37 -1.54 -10.49
C PHE A 166 10.23 -1.08 -11.67
N GLU A 167 11.56 -1.01 -11.51
CA GLU A 167 12.47 -0.72 -12.63
C GLU A 167 12.35 -1.79 -13.72
N ILE A 168 12.33 -3.08 -13.32
CA ILE A 168 12.15 -4.20 -14.25
C ILE A 168 10.81 -4.09 -14.97
N ILE A 169 9.71 -3.93 -14.23
CA ILE A 169 8.36 -3.82 -14.80
C ILE A 169 8.29 -2.65 -15.78
N LYS A 170 8.83 -1.50 -15.40
CA LYS A 170 8.90 -0.31 -16.25
C LYS A 170 9.64 -0.60 -17.57
N GLN A 171 10.83 -1.19 -17.47
CA GLN A 171 11.70 -1.46 -18.60
C GLN A 171 11.09 -2.49 -19.57
N ILE A 172 10.66 -3.65 -19.07
CA ILE A 172 10.11 -4.71 -19.93
C ILE A 172 8.73 -4.36 -20.50
N GLY A 173 7.97 -3.53 -19.77
CA GLY A 173 6.65 -3.02 -20.18
C GLY A 173 6.75 -1.80 -21.10
N ASN A 174 7.93 -1.20 -21.23
CA ASN A 174 8.14 0.09 -21.91
C ASN A 174 7.15 1.15 -21.40
N ILE A 175 7.04 1.27 -20.06
CA ILE A 175 6.07 2.11 -19.39
C ILE A 175 6.74 3.45 -19.04
N ASP A 176 6.09 4.56 -19.35
CA ASP A 176 6.59 5.87 -18.96
C ASP A 176 6.40 6.11 -17.45
N ASP A 177 7.05 7.16 -16.95
CA ASP A 177 7.04 7.42 -15.53
C ASP A 177 5.69 7.89 -14.99
N ASN A 178 4.93 8.64 -15.78
CA ASN A 178 3.63 9.12 -15.36
C ASN A 178 2.67 7.95 -15.16
N GLU A 179 2.70 7.00 -16.11
CA GLU A 179 1.91 5.77 -15.99
C GLU A 179 2.37 4.92 -14.81
N MET A 180 3.70 4.80 -14.58
CA MET A 180 4.22 4.11 -13.40
C MET A 180 3.68 4.70 -12.10
N PHE A 181 3.69 6.03 -11.93
CA PHE A 181 3.19 6.70 -10.73
C PHE A 181 1.66 6.71 -10.59
N LYS A 182 0.94 6.43 -11.66
CA LYS A 182 -0.51 6.28 -11.68
C LYS A 182 -0.95 4.84 -11.37
N VAL A 183 -0.24 3.85 -11.90
CA VAL A 183 -0.60 2.43 -11.74
C VAL A 183 -0.06 1.85 -10.44
N PHE A 184 1.17 2.21 -10.06
CA PHE A 184 1.89 1.60 -8.96
C PHE A 184 2.16 2.56 -7.80
N ASN A 185 2.40 1.99 -6.62
CA ASN A 185 2.89 2.74 -5.45
C ASN A 185 4.35 3.18 -5.58
N CYS A 186 5.09 2.68 -6.56
CA CYS A 186 6.50 3.00 -6.83
C CYS A 186 7.42 2.92 -5.60
N GLY A 187 7.11 2.02 -4.66
CA GLY A 187 7.88 1.82 -3.44
C GLY A 187 7.40 2.64 -2.23
N ILE A 188 6.35 3.42 -2.36
CA ILE A 188 5.74 4.21 -1.28
C ILE A 188 4.31 3.72 -1.06
N GLY A 189 4.06 3.04 0.05
CA GLY A 189 2.74 2.47 0.33
C GLY A 189 1.84 3.36 1.18
N MET A 190 2.41 4.33 1.88
CA MET A 190 1.66 5.32 2.65
C MET A 190 2.39 6.66 2.66
N VAL A 191 1.64 7.73 2.74
CA VAL A 191 2.15 9.10 2.86
C VAL A 191 1.55 9.74 4.11
N ILE A 192 2.38 10.52 4.81
CA ILE A 192 2.01 11.32 5.98
C ILE A 192 2.34 12.77 5.67
N ILE A 193 1.46 13.69 6.05
CA ILE A 193 1.69 15.14 5.96
C ILE A 193 1.82 15.70 7.37
N VAL A 194 2.88 16.45 7.59
CA VAL A 194 3.21 17.05 8.89
C VAL A 194 3.73 18.49 8.70
N ASP A 195 3.62 19.30 9.76
CA ASP A 195 4.27 20.61 9.81
C ASP A 195 5.78 20.47 9.59
N LYS A 196 6.37 21.40 8.83
CA LYS A 196 7.81 21.42 8.52
C LYS A 196 8.68 21.34 9.78
N LYS A 197 8.31 22.07 10.83
CA LYS A 197 9.06 22.11 12.11
C LYS A 197 8.98 20.78 12.87
N LYS A 198 8.01 19.94 12.56
CA LYS A 198 7.76 18.64 13.21
C LYS A 198 8.29 17.46 12.40
N SER A 199 8.72 17.69 11.16
CA SER A 199 9.09 16.62 10.21
C SER A 199 10.22 15.74 10.73
N GLU A 200 11.31 16.31 11.23
CA GLU A 200 12.45 15.55 11.74
C GLU A 200 12.09 14.69 12.95
N LYS A 201 11.35 15.24 13.91
CA LYS A 201 10.85 14.49 15.06
C LYS A 201 9.97 13.32 14.62
N THR A 202 9.07 13.56 13.66
CA THR A 202 8.18 12.53 13.12
C THR A 202 8.96 11.43 12.41
N ILE A 203 9.96 11.78 11.58
CA ILE A 203 10.85 10.82 10.93
C ILE A 203 11.55 9.93 11.96
N ASN A 204 12.09 10.51 13.03
CA ASN A 204 12.78 9.75 14.07
C ASN A 204 11.82 8.79 14.82
N ASN A 205 10.60 9.22 15.11
CA ASN A 205 9.60 8.38 15.76
C ASN A 205 9.10 7.26 14.83
N LEU A 206 8.95 7.53 13.53
CA LEU A 206 8.63 6.50 12.52
C LEU A 206 9.73 5.43 12.43
N LYS A 207 11.01 5.83 12.49
CA LYS A 207 12.14 4.88 12.52
C LYS A 207 12.10 3.99 13.76
N LYS A 208 11.77 4.54 14.96
CA LYS A 208 11.59 3.75 16.19
C LYS A 208 10.47 2.70 16.03
N LEU A 209 9.42 2.99 15.29
CA LEU A 209 8.35 2.06 14.95
C LEU A 209 8.69 1.12 13.78
N LYS A 210 9.98 1.07 13.37
CA LYS A 210 10.48 0.24 12.26
C LYS A 210 9.87 0.56 10.89
N PHE A 211 9.36 1.76 10.71
CA PHE A 211 9.08 2.28 9.37
C PHE A 211 10.37 2.78 8.71
N ALA A 212 10.39 2.79 7.39
CA ALA A 212 11.47 3.36 6.59
C ALA A 212 10.94 4.63 5.89
N PRO A 213 10.95 5.79 6.57
CA PRO A 213 10.48 7.05 5.99
C PRO A 213 11.46 7.56 4.93
N VAL A 214 10.93 8.21 3.92
CA VAL A 214 11.62 8.89 2.82
C VAL A 214 10.96 10.25 2.56
#